data_df68bad99eaa9c2bdaf397397e8d2627
#
_entry.id   df68bad99eaa9c2bdaf397397e8d2627
#
_cell.length_a   1.000
_cell.length_b   1.000
_cell.length_c   1.000
_cell.angle_alpha   90.00
_cell.angle_beta   90.00
_cell.angle_gamma   90.00
#
_symmetry.space_group_name_H-M   'P 1'
#
loop_
_entity.id
_entity.type
_entity.pdbx_description
1 polymer ?
#
loop_
_entity_poly.entity_id
_entity_poly.type
_entity_poly.pdbx_seq_one_letter_code
_entity_poly.pdbx_strand_id
1 'polypeptide(L)'
;MNTLRKRICSLVIAACLICMSVVPAMADSTVTTAGTNTVSASEVRTEAKATARFLMNNTDFTDISNTSTFYNASRNLILSVRSGYDCSVQADAYLKSVDALLNADGTLNLENASSFANDIYSNYAYLLLTLAVLDKDAADYNGINVVAAFDNIIANATSDELTNNLNPYLLGAYYAAIASYKDSLTNADNAVAVTKTALLALCTDNSGIDYWGHSADNNGTVLPF
;
A
#
# COMPACT_ATOMS: atom_id res chain seq x y z
N MET A 1 16.76 -20.63 12.98
CA MET A 1 15.82 -19.53 12.71
C MET A 1 14.41 -20.03 12.98
N ASN A 2 13.73 -19.50 14.02
CA ASN A 2 12.57 -20.09 14.65
C ASN A 2 11.37 -20.22 13.68
N THR A 3 10.73 -21.39 13.67
CA THR A 3 9.47 -21.67 12.95
C THR A 3 8.35 -20.71 13.32
N LEU A 4 8.41 -20.13 14.52
CA LEU A 4 7.48 -19.11 15.01
C LEU A 4 7.62 -17.79 14.21
N ARG A 5 8.86 -17.30 13.97
CA ARG A 5 9.12 -16.09 13.12
C ARG A 5 8.53 -16.25 11.72
N LYS A 6 8.69 -17.43 11.12
CA LYS A 6 8.11 -17.71 9.79
C LYS A 6 6.57 -17.64 9.79
N ARG A 7 5.93 -18.10 10.87
CA ARG A 7 4.47 -18.11 11.01
C ARG A 7 3.91 -16.71 11.27
N ILE A 8 4.60 -15.90 12.09
CA ILE A 8 4.19 -14.52 12.40
C ILE A 8 4.37 -13.63 11.18
N CYS A 9 5.50 -13.71 10.46
CA CYS A 9 5.69 -12.99 9.20
C CYS A 9 4.63 -13.35 8.15
N SER A 10 4.29 -14.64 8.00
CA SER A 10 3.18 -15.06 7.12
C SER A 10 1.83 -14.50 7.55
N LEU A 11 1.58 -14.40 8.87
CA LEU A 11 0.31 -13.91 9.41
C LEU A 11 0.16 -12.40 9.22
N VAL A 12 1.23 -11.63 9.36
CA VAL A 12 1.18 -10.16 9.18
C VAL A 12 1.15 -9.79 7.70
N ILE A 13 1.90 -10.48 6.84
CA ILE A 13 1.77 -10.33 5.39
C ILE A 13 0.35 -10.70 4.96
N ALA A 14 -0.22 -11.78 5.51
CA ALA A 14 -1.62 -12.14 5.29
C ALA A 14 -2.57 -11.08 5.86
N ALA A 15 -2.32 -10.48 7.02
CA ALA A 15 -3.15 -9.43 7.60
C ALA A 15 -3.11 -8.13 6.80
N CYS A 16 -1.94 -7.71 6.31
CA CYS A 16 -1.81 -6.56 5.39
C CYS A 16 -2.52 -6.84 4.04
N LEU A 17 -2.39 -8.07 3.50
CA LEU A 17 -3.10 -8.50 2.30
C LEU A 17 -4.60 -8.66 2.56
N ILE A 18 -5.00 -9.13 3.74
CA ILE A 18 -6.39 -9.27 4.15
C ILE A 18 -7.05 -7.90 4.31
N CYS A 19 -6.39 -6.91 4.89
CA CYS A 19 -6.91 -5.53 4.92
C CYS A 19 -7.12 -4.96 3.51
N MET A 20 -6.38 -5.44 2.50
CA MET A 20 -6.54 -5.02 1.11
C MET A 20 -7.49 -5.90 0.27
N SER A 21 -7.76 -7.15 0.70
CA SER A 21 -8.53 -8.12 -0.11
C SER A 21 -9.89 -8.56 0.47
N VAL A 22 -10.23 -8.24 1.71
CA VAL A 22 -11.31 -8.92 2.46
C VAL A 22 -12.67 -8.23 2.43
N VAL A 23 -12.85 -7.08 1.77
CA VAL A 23 -14.17 -6.41 1.75
C VAL A 23 -15.24 -7.16 0.93
N PRO A 24 -14.95 -7.90 -0.16
CA PRO A 24 -15.99 -8.65 -0.88
C PRO A 24 -16.44 -9.95 -0.19
N ALA A 25 -15.61 -10.55 0.66
CA ALA A 25 -15.87 -11.90 1.19
C ALA A 25 -16.59 -11.94 2.55
N MET A 26 -16.88 -10.79 3.14
CA MET A 26 -17.59 -10.71 4.44
C MET A 26 -19.12 -10.64 4.29
N ALA A 27 -19.70 -11.30 3.30
CA ALA A 27 -21.13 -11.53 3.30
C ALA A 27 -21.46 -12.56 4.39
N ASP A 28 -22.10 -12.13 5.46
CA ASP A 28 -22.67 -12.94 6.55
C ASP A 28 -21.79 -13.45 7.70
N SER A 29 -20.58 -12.91 7.94
CA SER A 29 -19.87 -13.26 9.18
C SER A 29 -20.06 -12.20 10.28
N THR A 30 -20.44 -12.63 11.46
CA THR A 30 -20.37 -11.80 12.67
C THR A 30 -18.93 -11.79 13.18
N VAL A 31 -18.36 -10.60 13.35
CA VAL A 31 -17.06 -10.43 13.99
C VAL A 31 -17.30 -10.32 15.50
N THR A 32 -16.85 -11.32 16.25
CA THR A 32 -16.90 -11.28 17.71
C THR A 32 -15.64 -10.60 18.23
N THR A 33 -15.76 -9.38 18.72
CA THR A 33 -14.69 -8.75 19.50
C THR A 33 -14.66 -9.32 20.92
N ALA A 34 -13.53 -9.26 21.60
CA ALA A 34 -13.33 -9.81 22.96
C ALA A 34 -14.18 -9.17 24.08
N GLY A 35 -15.26 -8.49 23.72
CA GLY A 35 -16.31 -7.97 24.55
C GLY A 35 -17.66 -8.44 24.00
N THR A 36 -18.70 -8.36 24.78
CA THR A 36 -20.07 -8.84 24.52
C THR A 36 -20.80 -8.17 23.33
N ASN A 37 -20.13 -7.33 22.55
CA ASN A 37 -20.70 -6.64 21.41
C ASN A 37 -20.34 -7.35 20.10
N THR A 38 -21.32 -7.93 19.44
CA THR A 38 -21.20 -8.43 18.07
C THR A 38 -21.45 -7.27 17.10
N VAL A 39 -20.47 -6.94 16.25
CA VAL A 39 -20.63 -5.97 15.17
C VAL A 39 -20.99 -6.74 13.90
N SER A 40 -22.07 -6.39 13.25
CA SER A 40 -22.48 -7.03 11.99
C SER A 40 -21.62 -6.57 10.81
N ALA A 41 -21.51 -7.41 9.79
CA ALA A 41 -20.81 -7.04 8.54
C ALA A 41 -21.45 -5.81 7.85
N SER A 42 -22.77 -5.61 8.02
CA SER A 42 -23.49 -4.45 7.49
C SER A 42 -23.10 -3.15 8.21
N GLU A 43 -22.94 -3.18 9.53
CA GLU A 43 -22.45 -2.04 10.31
C GLU A 43 -21.02 -1.66 9.90
N VAL A 44 -20.12 -2.65 9.83
CA VAL A 44 -18.74 -2.41 9.35
C VAL A 44 -18.72 -1.76 7.97
N ARG A 45 -19.54 -2.24 7.02
CA ARG A 45 -19.64 -1.64 5.68
C ARG A 45 -20.19 -0.23 5.71
N THR A 46 -21.16 0.04 6.56
CA THR A 46 -21.76 1.37 6.70
C THR A 46 -20.72 2.36 7.20
N GLU A 47 -19.98 2.00 8.25
CA GLU A 47 -18.90 2.83 8.80
C GLU A 47 -17.73 3.00 7.82
N ALA A 48 -17.36 1.93 7.09
CA ALA A 48 -16.35 2.01 6.05
C ALA A 48 -16.74 3.00 4.94
N LYS A 49 -18.01 2.99 4.50
CA LYS A 49 -18.51 3.96 3.51
C LYS A 49 -18.60 5.39 4.07
N ALA A 50 -18.96 5.55 5.34
CA ALA A 50 -18.96 6.86 5.99
C ALA A 50 -17.54 7.45 6.08
N THR A 51 -16.57 6.62 6.45
CA THR A 51 -15.14 6.97 6.44
C THR A 51 -14.67 7.32 5.02
N ALA A 52 -15.00 6.51 4.02
CA ALA A 52 -14.66 6.78 2.63
C ALA A 52 -15.22 8.13 2.16
N ARG A 53 -16.49 8.42 2.48
CA ARG A 53 -17.11 9.73 2.17
C ARG A 53 -16.34 10.88 2.80
N PHE A 54 -15.90 10.73 4.06
CA PHE A 54 -15.08 11.75 4.73
C PHE A 54 -13.74 11.95 4.00
N LEU A 55 -13.04 10.86 3.66
CA LEU A 55 -11.77 10.91 2.95
C LEU A 55 -11.92 11.59 1.58
N MET A 56 -12.95 11.22 0.81
CA MET A 56 -13.21 11.78 -0.52
C MET A 56 -13.54 13.28 -0.49
N ASN A 57 -14.17 13.74 0.57
CA ASN A 57 -14.52 15.16 0.72
C ASN A 57 -13.35 16.02 1.27
N ASN A 58 -12.31 15.39 1.83
CA ASN A 58 -11.20 16.09 2.49
C ASN A 58 -9.85 15.81 1.82
N THR A 59 -9.84 15.20 0.64
CA THR A 59 -8.62 14.95 -0.15
C THR A 59 -8.71 15.72 -1.46
N ASP A 60 -7.67 16.47 -1.79
CA ASP A 60 -7.52 17.08 -3.10
C ASP A 60 -6.95 16.03 -4.08
N PHE A 61 -7.71 15.73 -5.13
CA PHE A 61 -7.30 14.81 -6.19
C PHE A 61 -6.85 15.55 -7.46
N THR A 62 -6.92 16.88 -7.46
CA THR A 62 -6.55 17.71 -8.61
C THR A 62 -5.11 18.23 -8.50
N ASP A 63 -4.55 18.29 -7.28
CA ASP A 63 -3.16 18.64 -7.02
C ASP A 63 -2.45 17.52 -6.25
N ILE A 64 -1.88 16.61 -7.01
CA ILE A 64 -1.08 15.48 -6.51
C ILE A 64 0.39 15.60 -6.98
N SER A 65 0.86 16.83 -7.20
CA SER A 65 2.16 17.12 -7.81
C SER A 65 3.37 16.78 -6.92
N ASN A 66 3.16 16.64 -5.62
CA ASN A 66 4.22 16.26 -4.70
C ASN A 66 3.97 14.88 -4.05
N THR A 67 5.05 14.28 -3.54
CA THR A 67 5.01 12.92 -2.97
C THR A 67 4.01 12.75 -1.83
N SER A 68 3.76 13.78 -1.00
CA SER A 68 2.81 13.72 0.10
C SER A 68 1.35 13.76 -0.38
N THR A 69 1.01 14.69 -1.28
CA THR A 69 -0.35 14.78 -1.84
C THR A 69 -0.66 13.55 -2.71
N PHE A 70 0.30 13.09 -3.50
CA PHE A 70 0.18 11.87 -4.29
C PHE A 70 -0.10 10.64 -3.42
N TYR A 71 0.71 10.41 -2.37
CA TYR A 71 0.52 9.31 -1.44
C TYR A 71 -0.86 9.36 -0.76
N ASN A 72 -1.26 10.52 -0.24
CA ASN A 72 -2.54 10.67 0.46
C ASN A 72 -3.72 10.42 -0.49
N ALA A 73 -3.69 10.97 -1.70
CA ALA A 73 -4.74 10.77 -2.70
C ALA A 73 -4.84 9.31 -3.12
N SER A 74 -3.71 8.67 -3.45
CA SER A 74 -3.65 7.26 -3.85
C SER A 74 -4.20 6.35 -2.75
N ARG A 75 -3.69 6.48 -1.52
CA ARG A 75 -4.13 5.68 -0.37
C ARG A 75 -5.62 5.85 -0.09
N ASN A 76 -6.10 7.09 -0.04
CA ASN A 76 -7.49 7.37 0.28
C ASN A 76 -8.43 6.86 -0.81
N LEU A 77 -8.02 6.93 -2.08
CA LEU A 77 -8.79 6.38 -3.20
C LEU A 77 -8.85 4.85 -3.13
N ILE A 78 -7.72 4.16 -2.90
CA ILE A 78 -7.69 2.70 -2.72
C ILE A 78 -8.66 2.27 -1.60
N LEU A 79 -8.58 2.90 -0.43
CA LEU A 79 -9.45 2.57 0.71
C LEU A 79 -10.92 2.80 0.40
N SER A 80 -11.24 3.90 -0.28
CA SER A 80 -12.63 4.28 -0.57
C SER A 80 -13.26 3.37 -1.63
N VAL A 81 -12.54 3.05 -2.71
CA VAL A 81 -12.99 2.07 -3.71
C VAL A 81 -13.24 0.70 -3.06
N ARG A 82 -12.31 0.25 -2.21
CA ARG A 82 -12.44 -1.03 -1.49
C ARG A 82 -13.60 -1.06 -0.50
N SER A 83 -14.02 0.08 0.05
CA SER A 83 -15.23 0.16 0.89
C SER A 83 -16.54 0.01 0.09
N GLY A 84 -16.47 0.06 -1.23
CA GLY A 84 -17.63 0.10 -2.12
C GLY A 84 -18.33 1.48 -2.13
N TYR A 85 -17.61 2.55 -1.77
CA TYR A 85 -18.06 3.92 -1.97
C TYR A 85 -17.88 4.33 -3.42
N ASP A 86 -18.83 5.07 -3.99
CA ASP A 86 -18.69 5.62 -5.34
C ASP A 86 -17.71 6.79 -5.33
N CYS A 87 -16.54 6.56 -5.93
CA CYS A 87 -15.44 7.51 -6.05
C CYS A 87 -15.23 7.99 -7.48
N SER A 88 -16.18 7.80 -8.39
CA SER A 88 -15.98 8.06 -9.84
C SER A 88 -15.43 9.45 -10.13
N VAL A 89 -15.99 10.49 -9.52
CA VAL A 89 -15.54 11.87 -9.72
C VAL A 89 -14.10 12.10 -9.25
N GLN A 90 -13.75 11.56 -8.07
CA GLN A 90 -12.41 11.67 -7.50
C GLN A 90 -11.39 10.83 -8.29
N ALA A 91 -11.82 9.66 -8.76
CA ALA A 91 -11.00 8.81 -9.62
C ALA A 91 -10.66 9.51 -10.94
N ASP A 92 -11.62 10.14 -11.59
CA ASP A 92 -11.39 10.90 -12.83
C ASP A 92 -10.43 12.07 -12.60
N ALA A 93 -10.59 12.81 -11.50
CA ALA A 93 -9.69 13.90 -11.14
C ALA A 93 -8.26 13.40 -10.89
N TYR A 94 -8.13 12.32 -10.12
CA TYR A 94 -6.84 11.68 -9.84
C TYR A 94 -6.15 11.19 -11.11
N LEU A 95 -6.85 10.45 -11.98
CA LEU A 95 -6.27 9.94 -13.22
C LEU A 95 -5.82 11.05 -14.15
N LYS A 96 -6.61 12.15 -14.26
CA LYS A 96 -6.20 13.33 -15.01
C LYS A 96 -4.91 13.97 -14.46
N SER A 97 -4.75 13.98 -13.15
CA SER A 97 -3.53 14.50 -12.52
C SER A 97 -2.35 13.55 -12.72
N VAL A 98 -2.57 12.23 -12.66
CA VAL A 98 -1.55 11.21 -13.01
C VAL A 98 -1.08 11.38 -14.44
N ASP A 99 -1.99 11.61 -15.41
CA ASP A 99 -1.64 11.82 -16.81
C ASP A 99 -0.69 13.02 -16.99
N ALA A 100 -0.81 14.05 -16.16
CA ALA A 100 0.06 15.22 -16.22
C ALA A 100 1.45 14.99 -15.57
N LEU A 101 1.57 13.98 -14.68
CA LEU A 101 2.79 13.66 -13.95
C LEU A 101 3.58 12.51 -14.56
N LEU A 102 2.93 11.69 -15.38
CA LEU A 102 3.53 10.49 -15.96
C LEU A 102 4.21 10.82 -17.28
N ASN A 103 5.52 10.58 -17.35
CA ASN A 103 6.29 10.74 -18.58
C ASN A 103 6.08 9.53 -19.53
N ALA A 104 6.42 9.71 -20.81
CA ALA A 104 6.26 8.67 -21.82
C ALA A 104 7.06 7.38 -21.57
N ASP A 105 8.12 7.46 -20.76
CA ASP A 105 8.93 6.31 -20.31
C ASP A 105 8.39 5.63 -19.05
N GLY A 106 7.25 6.07 -18.54
CA GLY A 106 6.64 5.57 -17.32
C GLY A 106 7.20 6.17 -16.02
N THR A 107 8.10 7.16 -16.10
CA THR A 107 8.61 7.84 -14.91
C THR A 107 7.62 8.86 -14.36
N LEU A 108 7.53 8.97 -13.03
CA LEU A 108 6.71 9.94 -12.32
C LEU A 108 7.51 11.22 -12.05
N ASN A 109 6.95 12.36 -12.47
CA ASN A 109 7.51 13.69 -12.17
C ASN A 109 6.85 14.28 -10.92
N LEU A 110 7.27 13.81 -9.73
CA LEU A 110 6.78 14.28 -8.44
C LEU A 110 7.80 15.20 -7.77
N GLU A 111 7.33 16.31 -7.23
CA GLU A 111 8.13 17.13 -6.34
C GLU A 111 8.33 16.44 -4.98
N ASN A 112 9.55 16.50 -4.45
CA ASN A 112 9.83 15.94 -3.16
C ASN A 112 9.18 16.78 -2.05
N ALA A 113 8.33 16.16 -1.25
CA ALA A 113 7.78 16.75 -0.05
C ALA A 113 8.50 16.18 1.19
N SER A 114 8.57 16.94 2.25
CA SER A 114 9.07 16.47 3.54
C SER A 114 8.02 15.54 4.19
N SER A 115 7.94 14.31 3.73
CA SER A 115 7.03 13.30 4.25
C SER A 115 7.68 11.92 4.30
N PHE A 116 7.11 11.01 5.09
CA PHE A 116 7.59 9.63 5.22
C PHE A 116 7.39 8.77 3.95
N ALA A 117 6.58 9.23 3.00
CA ALA A 117 6.34 8.57 1.72
C ALA A 117 7.14 9.19 0.56
N ASN A 118 8.31 9.77 0.88
CA ASN A 118 9.14 10.48 -0.08
C ASN A 118 10.18 9.57 -0.75
N ASP A 119 9.74 8.44 -1.28
CA ASP A 119 10.61 7.50 -1.97
C ASP A 119 9.95 6.92 -3.23
N ILE A 120 10.79 6.51 -4.17
CA ILE A 120 10.35 5.99 -5.46
C ILE A 120 9.58 4.67 -5.33
N TYR A 121 9.96 3.80 -4.39
CA TYR A 121 9.37 2.48 -4.23
C TYR A 121 7.90 2.57 -3.79
N SER A 122 7.60 3.41 -2.78
CA SER A 122 6.24 3.64 -2.33
C SER A 122 5.39 4.38 -3.36
N ASN A 123 5.95 5.36 -4.07
CA ASN A 123 5.24 6.12 -5.08
C ASN A 123 4.72 5.20 -6.20
N TYR A 124 5.56 4.33 -6.74
CA TYR A 124 5.13 3.38 -7.77
C TYR A 124 4.21 2.29 -7.22
N ALA A 125 4.45 1.81 -6.01
CA ALA A 125 3.55 0.86 -5.38
C ALA A 125 2.13 1.40 -5.26
N TYR A 126 1.98 2.64 -4.78
CA TYR A 126 0.68 3.29 -4.68
C TYR A 126 0.05 3.61 -6.03
N LEU A 127 0.85 4.01 -7.04
CA LEU A 127 0.34 4.19 -8.40
C LEU A 127 -0.26 2.88 -8.94
N LEU A 128 0.51 1.79 -8.92
CA LEU A 128 0.09 0.49 -9.44
C LEU A 128 -1.15 -0.05 -8.71
N LEU A 129 -1.17 0.03 -7.37
CA LEU A 129 -2.32 -0.40 -6.59
C LEU A 129 -3.56 0.47 -6.87
N THR A 130 -3.37 1.78 -7.10
CA THR A 130 -4.49 2.67 -7.45
C THR A 130 -5.03 2.36 -8.84
N LEU A 131 -4.16 2.18 -9.84
CA LEU A 131 -4.58 1.77 -11.18
C LEU A 131 -5.35 0.44 -11.13
N ALA A 132 -4.86 -0.52 -10.36
CA ALA A 132 -5.51 -1.83 -10.21
C ALA A 132 -6.92 -1.72 -9.59
N VAL A 133 -7.13 -0.92 -8.53
CA VAL A 133 -8.46 -0.78 -7.92
C VAL A 133 -9.41 0.05 -8.76
N LEU A 134 -8.90 0.87 -9.68
CA LEU A 134 -9.67 1.63 -10.66
C LEU A 134 -9.90 0.86 -11.97
N ASP A 135 -9.52 -0.42 -12.02
CA ASP A 135 -9.65 -1.28 -13.20
C ASP A 135 -8.95 -0.70 -14.44
N LYS A 136 -7.74 -0.14 -14.23
CA LYS A 136 -6.88 0.39 -15.28
C LYS A 136 -5.73 -0.57 -15.56
N ASP A 137 -5.44 -0.79 -16.84
CA ASP A 137 -4.29 -1.59 -17.24
C ASP A 137 -3.00 -0.78 -17.06
N ALA A 138 -2.19 -1.13 -16.05
CA ALA A 138 -0.93 -0.47 -15.80
C ALA A 138 0.19 -0.87 -16.79
N ALA A 139 0.01 -1.98 -17.53
CA ALA A 139 0.94 -2.36 -18.60
C ALA A 139 0.70 -1.59 -19.90
N ASP A 140 -0.47 -0.99 -20.05
CA ASP A 140 -0.84 -0.13 -21.19
C ASP A 140 -1.72 1.06 -20.73
N TYR A 141 -1.23 1.81 -19.77
CA TYR A 141 -1.95 2.98 -19.26
C TYR A 141 -1.72 4.18 -20.20
N ASN A 142 -2.71 4.49 -21.06
CA ASN A 142 -2.62 5.53 -22.10
C ASN A 142 -1.41 5.37 -23.04
N GLY A 143 -1.05 4.13 -23.36
CA GLY A 143 0.12 3.81 -24.19
C GLY A 143 1.46 3.79 -23.42
N ILE A 144 1.43 3.92 -22.10
CA ILE A 144 2.61 3.93 -21.22
C ILE A 144 2.62 2.65 -20.38
N ASN A 145 3.75 1.94 -20.38
CA ASN A 145 3.92 0.74 -19.57
C ASN A 145 4.52 1.09 -18.20
N VAL A 146 3.63 1.37 -17.23
CA VAL A 146 4.01 1.68 -15.83
C VAL A 146 4.60 0.46 -15.11
N VAL A 147 4.15 -0.75 -15.48
CA VAL A 147 4.68 -2.01 -14.91
C VAL A 147 6.15 -2.19 -15.28
N ALA A 148 6.53 -1.90 -16.52
CA ALA A 148 7.93 -1.99 -16.95
C ALA A 148 8.82 -0.95 -16.23
N ALA A 149 8.31 0.28 -16.01
CA ALA A 149 9.03 1.27 -15.23
C ALA A 149 9.25 0.81 -13.77
N PHE A 150 8.22 0.21 -13.16
CA PHE A 150 8.35 -0.37 -11.84
C PHE A 150 9.32 -1.57 -11.80
N ASP A 151 9.32 -2.44 -12.82
CA ASP A 151 10.25 -3.58 -12.92
C ASP A 151 11.71 -3.11 -12.94
N ASN A 152 12.01 -2.01 -13.62
CA ASN A 152 13.34 -1.38 -13.62
C ASN A 152 13.74 -0.84 -12.24
N ILE A 153 12.79 -0.32 -11.46
CA ILE A 153 13.02 0.20 -10.12
C ILE A 153 13.34 -0.97 -9.16
N ILE A 154 12.55 -2.02 -9.18
CA ILE A 154 12.72 -3.18 -8.29
C ILE A 154 13.95 -4.02 -8.63
N ALA A 155 14.44 -3.96 -9.88
CA ALA A 155 15.64 -4.67 -10.32
C ALA A 155 16.88 -4.34 -9.50
N ASN A 156 16.98 -3.09 -9.04
CA ASN A 156 18.14 -2.57 -8.30
C ASN A 156 17.87 -2.36 -6.81
N ALA A 157 16.67 -2.70 -6.32
CA ALA A 157 16.33 -2.54 -4.92
C ALA A 157 17.18 -3.45 -4.01
N THR A 158 17.70 -2.88 -2.93
CA THR A 158 18.42 -3.62 -1.88
C THR A 158 17.63 -3.61 -0.57
N SER A 159 17.87 -4.60 0.29
CA SER A 159 17.23 -4.65 1.61
C SER A 159 17.57 -3.44 2.47
N ASP A 160 18.81 -2.94 2.38
CA ASP A 160 19.27 -1.77 3.14
C ASP A 160 18.56 -0.50 2.67
N GLU A 161 18.42 -0.29 1.36
CA GLU A 161 17.65 0.85 0.84
C GLU A 161 16.19 0.80 1.27
N LEU A 162 15.54 -0.37 1.16
CA LEU A 162 14.15 -0.54 1.58
C LEU A 162 14.00 -0.30 3.09
N THR A 163 14.93 -0.80 3.92
CA THR A 163 14.90 -0.61 5.38
C THR A 163 15.11 0.85 5.78
N ASN A 164 15.97 1.57 5.04
CA ASN A 164 16.27 2.98 5.33
C ASN A 164 15.18 3.94 4.84
N ASN A 165 14.50 3.62 3.75
CA ASN A 165 13.54 4.51 3.09
C ASN A 165 12.08 4.19 3.41
N LEU A 166 11.76 2.92 3.73
CA LEU A 166 10.39 2.47 3.93
C LEU A 166 10.17 1.98 5.37
N ASN A 167 9.10 2.42 5.97
CA ASN A 167 8.60 1.79 7.19
C ASN A 167 7.83 0.49 6.85
N PRO A 168 7.50 -0.37 7.84
CA PRO A 168 6.80 -1.64 7.59
C PRO A 168 5.47 -1.49 6.83
N TYR A 169 4.76 -0.38 7.01
CA TYR A 169 3.50 -0.10 6.32
C TYR A 169 3.72 0.14 4.81
N LEU A 170 4.71 0.97 4.44
CA LEU A 170 5.08 1.23 3.06
C LEU A 170 5.68 -0.01 2.38
N LEU A 171 6.47 -0.80 3.12
CA LEU A 171 6.97 -2.10 2.67
C LEU A 171 5.82 -3.09 2.37
N GLY A 172 4.75 -3.04 3.16
CA GLY A 172 3.55 -3.84 2.92
C GLY A 172 2.86 -3.46 1.61
N ALA A 173 2.72 -2.17 1.32
CA ALA A 173 2.18 -1.68 0.06
C ALA A 173 3.07 -2.03 -1.14
N TYR A 174 4.39 -1.86 -1.00
CA TYR A 174 5.38 -2.24 -2.00
C TYR A 174 5.32 -3.74 -2.32
N TYR A 175 5.28 -4.59 -1.30
CA TYR A 175 5.11 -6.02 -1.47
C TYR A 175 3.79 -6.36 -2.18
N ALA A 176 2.69 -5.70 -1.81
CA ALA A 176 1.39 -5.93 -2.41
C ALA A 176 1.38 -5.56 -3.91
N ALA A 177 2.06 -4.47 -4.30
CA ALA A 177 2.22 -4.11 -5.70
C ALA A 177 3.00 -5.18 -6.48
N ILE A 178 4.15 -5.65 -5.94
CA ILE A 178 4.91 -6.76 -6.56
C ILE A 178 4.04 -8.00 -6.70
N ALA A 179 3.31 -8.39 -5.66
CA ALA A 179 2.46 -9.57 -5.68
C ALA A 179 1.30 -9.45 -6.70
N SER A 180 0.73 -8.25 -6.85
CA SER A 180 -0.37 -8.00 -7.80
C SER A 180 0.06 -8.08 -9.26
N TYR A 181 1.31 -7.77 -9.56
CA TYR A 181 1.86 -7.76 -10.92
C TYR A 181 2.94 -8.83 -11.14
N LYS A 182 3.00 -9.84 -10.26
CA LYS A 182 4.09 -10.83 -10.23
C LYS A 182 4.37 -11.47 -11.60
N ASP A 183 3.33 -11.83 -12.33
CA ASP A 183 3.45 -12.51 -13.62
C ASP A 183 3.92 -11.58 -14.76
N SER A 184 3.87 -10.26 -14.54
CA SER A 184 4.29 -9.23 -15.49
C SER A 184 5.65 -8.60 -15.15
N LEU A 185 6.23 -8.95 -13.99
CA LEU A 185 7.50 -8.43 -13.49
C LEU A 185 8.62 -9.46 -13.66
N THR A 186 9.68 -9.10 -14.34
CA THR A 186 10.88 -9.96 -14.52
C THR A 186 11.63 -10.16 -13.21
N ASN A 187 11.67 -9.12 -12.36
CA ASN A 187 12.45 -9.08 -11.13
C ASN A 187 11.64 -9.41 -9.86
N ALA A 188 10.39 -9.87 -10.00
CA ALA A 188 9.46 -10.09 -8.89
C ALA A 188 10.01 -11.00 -7.78
N ASP A 189 10.58 -12.14 -8.12
CA ASP A 189 11.06 -13.11 -7.12
C ASP A 189 12.25 -12.55 -6.31
N ASN A 190 13.15 -11.81 -6.96
CA ASN A 190 14.23 -11.10 -6.28
C ASN A 190 13.70 -10.00 -5.37
N ALA A 191 12.79 -9.16 -5.87
CA ALA A 191 12.17 -8.09 -5.10
C ALA A 191 11.40 -8.60 -3.87
N VAL A 192 10.70 -9.73 -3.99
CA VAL A 192 10.05 -10.43 -2.87
C VAL A 192 11.08 -10.87 -1.82
N ALA A 193 12.20 -11.45 -2.24
CA ALA A 193 13.25 -11.90 -1.32
C ALA A 193 13.89 -10.71 -0.58
N VAL A 194 14.19 -9.64 -1.29
CA VAL A 194 14.75 -8.39 -0.74
C VAL A 194 13.79 -7.73 0.24
N THR A 195 12.50 -7.60 -0.14
CA THR A 195 11.46 -7.04 0.73
C THR A 195 11.28 -7.84 2.02
N LYS A 196 11.30 -9.16 1.91
CA LYS A 196 11.23 -10.05 3.08
C LYS A 196 12.42 -9.84 4.02
N THR A 197 13.63 -9.66 3.49
CA THR A 197 14.82 -9.38 4.29
C THR A 197 14.69 -8.02 4.99
N ALA A 198 14.21 -6.99 4.31
CA ALA A 198 13.97 -5.66 4.87
C ALA A 198 12.91 -5.71 6.00
N LEU A 199 11.77 -6.40 5.77
CA LEU A 199 10.74 -6.57 6.80
C LEU A 199 11.28 -7.29 8.05
N LEU A 200 12.12 -8.30 7.87
CA LEU A 200 12.73 -9.01 9.00
C LEU A 200 13.74 -8.14 9.76
N ALA A 201 14.46 -7.26 9.05
CA ALA A 201 15.38 -6.31 9.68
C ALA A 201 14.66 -5.24 10.51
N LEU A 202 13.46 -4.83 10.10
CA LEU A 202 12.61 -3.88 10.85
C LEU A 202 11.83 -4.54 11.99
N CYS A 203 11.84 -5.88 12.07
CA CYS A 203 11.20 -6.60 13.17
C CYS A 203 12.08 -6.54 14.41
N THR A 204 11.56 -6.00 15.50
CA THR A 204 12.27 -5.87 16.78
C THR A 204 11.81 -6.95 17.74
N ASP A 205 12.77 -7.61 18.41
CA ASP A 205 12.51 -8.57 19.49
C ASP A 205 12.60 -7.83 20.83
N ASN A 206 11.50 -7.73 21.54
CA ASN A 206 11.48 -7.19 22.90
C ASN A 206 10.83 -8.20 23.84
N SER A 207 11.62 -8.84 24.66
CA SER A 207 11.15 -9.79 25.68
C SER A 207 10.35 -10.98 25.11
N GLY A 208 10.71 -11.46 23.94
CA GLY A 208 10.05 -12.59 23.27
C GLY A 208 8.80 -12.24 22.46
N ILE A 209 8.52 -10.95 22.27
CA ILE A 209 7.45 -10.45 21.41
C ILE A 209 8.09 -9.71 20.24
N ASP A 210 7.96 -10.28 19.04
CA ASP A 210 8.40 -9.63 17.80
C ASP A 210 7.39 -8.56 17.39
N TYR A 211 7.83 -7.33 17.16
CA TYR A 211 7.00 -6.24 16.66
C TYR A 211 7.78 -5.39 15.64
N TRP A 212 7.07 -4.62 14.83
CA TRP A 212 7.67 -3.65 13.91
C TRP A 212 7.60 -2.24 14.48
N GLY A 213 8.77 -1.59 14.60
CA GLY A 213 8.85 -0.19 14.96
C GLY A 213 8.53 0.72 13.75
N HIS A 214 8.27 1.99 14.04
CA HIS A 214 7.96 2.99 13.00
C HIS A 214 9.22 3.42 12.20
N SER A 215 10.42 3.23 12.76
CA SER A 215 11.70 3.52 12.11
C SER A 215 12.79 2.55 12.54
N ALA A 216 13.86 2.43 11.75
CA ALA A 216 14.99 1.56 12.04
C ALA A 216 15.80 1.96 13.31
N ASP A 217 15.67 3.18 13.78
CA ASP A 217 16.39 3.71 14.93
C ASP A 217 15.73 3.43 16.29
N ASN A 218 14.75 2.58 16.32
CA ASN A 218 14.25 1.87 17.51
C ASN A 218 14.20 2.63 18.84
N ASN A 219 13.81 3.88 18.84
CA ASN A 219 13.60 4.63 20.09
C ASN A 219 12.22 4.32 20.71
N GLY A 220 11.84 3.06 20.71
CA GLY A 220 10.83 2.52 21.62
C GLY A 220 9.38 3.02 21.49
N THR A 221 9.07 3.82 20.49
CA THR A 221 7.70 4.28 20.27
C THR A 221 6.99 3.32 19.33
N VAL A 222 6.49 2.23 19.87
CA VAL A 222 5.53 1.38 19.18
C VAL A 222 4.23 2.14 19.09
N LEU A 223 3.81 2.52 17.88
CA LEU A 223 2.42 2.92 17.66
C LEU A 223 1.62 1.61 17.58
N PRO A 224 0.68 1.37 18.49
CA PRO A 224 -0.22 0.24 18.35
C PRO A 224 -1.06 0.45 17.08
N PHE A 225 -1.16 -0.59 16.26
CA PHE A 225 -2.06 -0.65 15.12
C PHE A 225 -3.51 -0.80 15.60
#